data_9bf4013d944cb6b78443f2f8a37a006a
#
_entry.id   9bf4013d944cb6b78443f2f8a37a006a
#
_cell.length_a   1.000
_cell.length_b   1.000
_cell.length_c   1.000
_cell.angle_alpha   90.00
_cell.angle_beta   90.00
_cell.angle_gamma   90.00
#
_symmetry.space_group_name_H-M   'P 1'
#
loop_
_entity.id
_entity.type
_entity.pdbx_description
1 polymer ?
#
loop_
_entity_poly.entity_id
_entity_poly.type
_entity_poly.pdbx_seq_one_letter_code
_entity_poly.pdbx_strand_id
1 'polypeptide(L)'
;MAMLTGTNGILTQAQKAKERNNSSATEEKLKLIATTTKMQAETGTLDADKLVEEITRSYGGQATKSKSGFPITAEIGGNKFEINNDGNIAVNKKIKEITGNEEINTITQDSLGNRIVVPAGFGVVNPDDNVTDGIIVKDKTHTNTAGSEFVWIPVGAVTKEDKTTVNIELKRYVFNEDGTINEKFTKTEPEEQVKQTGYSYCYTEGLKNSVTINTHAKNIADFRTKAESSHGYYIGRYEARDKDTTSDRTESSSDTNQVVCMENNYVYNQITQPQAATLSREMYTGTAFESDLINSYAWDTATLFLQTFDNRVNKGTLKVYSRQTSL
;
A
#
# COMPACT_ATOMS: atom_id res chain seq x y z
N MET A 1 -0.09 5.51 -48.59
CA MET A 1 0.61 5.62 -47.30
C MET A 1 -0.46 5.74 -46.20
N ALA A 2 -0.81 4.63 -45.55
CA ALA A 2 -1.84 4.60 -44.50
C ALA A 2 -1.22 5.10 -43.18
N MET A 3 -1.63 6.28 -42.74
CA MET A 3 -1.32 6.72 -41.39
C MET A 3 -2.09 5.84 -40.41
N LEU A 4 -1.37 5.08 -39.57
CA LEU A 4 -1.91 4.36 -38.44
C LEU A 4 -2.41 5.36 -37.36
N THR A 5 -3.65 5.80 -37.51
CA THR A 5 -4.37 6.60 -36.53
C THR A 5 -5.17 5.68 -35.61
N GLY A 6 -4.48 5.01 -34.72
CA GLY A 6 -5.12 4.17 -33.68
C GLY A 6 -4.38 4.34 -32.34
N THR A 7 -4.99 3.89 -31.25
CA THR A 7 -4.40 3.92 -29.90
C THR A 7 -3.03 3.26 -29.79
N ASN A 8 -2.61 2.50 -30.79
CA ASN A 8 -1.31 1.83 -30.92
C ASN A 8 -0.38 2.46 -31.96
N GLY A 9 -0.71 3.62 -32.53
CA GLY A 9 0.13 4.31 -33.51
C GLY A 9 1.44 4.85 -32.90
N ILE A 10 2.52 4.88 -33.72
CA ILE A 10 3.85 5.38 -33.28
C ILE A 10 3.77 6.78 -32.69
N LEU A 11 2.92 7.67 -33.25
CA LEU A 11 2.70 9.01 -32.71
C LEU A 11 2.05 8.97 -31.31
N THR A 12 1.08 8.09 -31.10
CA THR A 12 0.42 7.91 -29.80
C THR A 12 1.39 7.33 -28.77
N GLN A 13 2.25 6.40 -29.16
CA GLN A 13 3.30 5.85 -28.31
C GLN A 13 4.36 6.90 -27.96
N ALA A 14 4.78 7.72 -28.94
CA ALA A 14 5.73 8.80 -28.72
C ALA A 14 5.15 9.91 -27.81
N GLN A 15 3.86 10.25 -27.96
CA GLN A 15 3.19 11.16 -27.06
C GLN A 15 3.09 10.62 -25.63
N LYS A 16 2.68 9.35 -25.46
CA LYS A 16 2.64 8.68 -24.16
C LYS A 16 4.02 8.58 -23.50
N ALA A 17 5.08 8.31 -24.26
CA ALA A 17 6.44 8.32 -23.77
C ALA A 17 6.89 9.72 -23.34
N LYS A 18 6.54 10.76 -24.07
CA LYS A 18 6.82 12.15 -23.70
C LYS A 18 6.07 12.58 -22.45
N GLU A 19 4.80 12.20 -22.30
CA GLU A 19 4.00 12.46 -21.10
C GLU A 19 4.56 11.76 -19.87
N ARG A 20 5.00 10.49 -20.00
CA ARG A 20 5.68 9.74 -18.93
C ARG A 20 6.95 10.42 -18.49
N ASN A 21 7.86 10.73 -19.42
CA ASN A 21 9.11 11.42 -19.11
C ASN A 21 8.88 12.77 -18.43
N ASN A 22 7.85 13.52 -18.83
CA ASN A 22 7.50 14.78 -18.21
C ASN A 22 6.97 14.57 -16.77
N SER A 23 6.17 13.52 -16.53
CA SER A 23 5.65 13.21 -15.20
C SER A 23 6.76 12.77 -14.25
N SER A 24 7.64 11.86 -14.67
CA SER A 24 8.79 11.41 -13.88
C SER A 24 9.77 12.55 -13.56
N ALA A 25 10.10 13.38 -14.54
CA ALA A 25 10.97 14.54 -14.31
C ALA A 25 10.32 15.56 -13.35
N THR A 26 9.00 15.73 -13.42
CA THR A 26 8.26 16.60 -12.50
C THR A 26 8.23 16.00 -11.10
N GLU A 27 8.03 14.70 -10.96
CA GLU A 27 8.08 14.01 -9.68
C GLU A 27 9.44 14.14 -9.00
N GLU A 28 10.54 13.88 -9.72
CA GLU A 28 11.90 14.03 -9.18
C GLU A 28 12.15 15.44 -8.66
N LYS A 29 11.74 16.45 -9.42
CA LYS A 29 11.88 17.84 -9.01
C LYS A 29 11.00 18.17 -7.81
N LEU A 30 9.77 17.66 -7.73
CA LEU A 30 8.89 17.82 -6.58
C LEU A 30 9.47 17.12 -5.34
N LYS A 31 10.06 15.94 -5.49
CA LYS A 31 10.78 15.24 -4.40
C LYS A 31 11.97 16.06 -3.90
N LEU A 32 12.73 16.64 -4.81
CA LEU A 32 13.86 17.50 -4.42
C LEU A 32 13.36 18.73 -3.64
N ILE A 33 12.31 19.38 -4.10
CA ILE A 33 11.70 20.52 -3.39
C ILE A 33 11.23 20.08 -1.99
N ALA A 34 10.47 18.99 -1.88
CA ALA A 34 9.99 18.49 -0.59
C ALA A 34 11.14 18.14 0.36
N THR A 35 12.16 17.44 -0.14
CA THR A 35 13.36 17.09 0.64
C THR A 35 14.12 18.34 1.12
N THR A 36 14.31 19.32 0.24
CA THR A 36 15.00 20.57 0.59
C THR A 36 14.22 21.36 1.63
N THR A 37 12.88 21.47 1.45
CA THR A 37 12.00 22.15 2.42
C THR A 37 12.04 21.46 3.79
N LYS A 38 12.04 20.13 3.81
CA LYS A 38 12.16 19.33 5.04
C LYS A 38 13.51 19.54 5.74
N MET A 39 14.61 19.57 4.97
CA MET A 39 15.96 19.80 5.53
C MET A 39 16.14 21.22 6.10
N GLN A 40 15.43 22.21 5.57
CA GLN A 40 15.47 23.60 6.04
C GLN A 40 14.57 23.84 7.26
N ALA A 41 13.71 22.90 7.59
CA ALA A 41 12.85 22.99 8.76
C ALA A 41 13.62 22.61 10.05
N GLU A 42 13.60 23.48 11.05
CA GLU A 42 14.25 23.24 12.34
C GLU A 42 13.73 21.95 13.04
N THR A 43 12.50 21.57 12.76
CA THR A 43 11.85 20.37 13.30
C THR A 43 12.14 19.10 12.52
N GLY A 44 12.77 19.21 11.32
CA GLY A 44 12.93 18.09 10.40
C GLY A 44 11.62 17.55 9.80
N THR A 45 10.50 18.26 10.02
CA THR A 45 9.18 17.93 9.45
C THR A 45 8.87 18.81 8.25
N LEU A 46 8.07 18.32 7.32
CA LEU A 46 7.69 19.06 6.14
C LEU A 46 6.65 20.13 6.49
N ASP A 47 6.95 21.40 6.16
CA ASP A 47 6.06 22.54 6.35
C ASP A 47 5.21 22.74 5.10
N ALA A 48 3.88 22.65 5.24
CA ALA A 48 2.95 22.72 4.13
C ALA A 48 2.93 24.09 3.44
N ASP A 49 3.04 25.19 4.20
CA ASP A 49 3.01 26.54 3.64
C ASP A 49 4.28 26.84 2.85
N LYS A 50 5.44 26.51 3.40
CA LYS A 50 6.72 26.63 2.71
C LYS A 50 6.78 25.75 1.46
N LEU A 51 6.23 24.54 1.53
CA LEU A 51 6.21 23.64 0.37
C LEU A 51 5.32 24.19 -0.76
N VAL A 52 4.14 24.73 -0.44
CA VAL A 52 3.27 25.40 -1.43
C VAL A 52 3.99 26.60 -2.07
N GLU A 53 4.68 27.41 -1.26
CA GLU A 53 5.43 28.57 -1.76
C GLU A 53 6.55 28.14 -2.72
N GLU A 54 7.35 27.14 -2.33
CA GLU A 54 8.47 26.63 -3.13
C GLU A 54 8.00 25.98 -4.45
N ILE A 55 6.90 25.23 -4.43
CA ILE A 55 6.32 24.63 -5.64
C ILE A 55 5.80 25.76 -6.57
N THR A 56 5.07 26.72 -6.02
CA THR A 56 4.54 27.84 -6.77
C THR A 56 5.66 28.67 -7.41
N ARG A 57 6.73 28.95 -6.67
CA ARG A 57 7.92 29.65 -7.17
C ARG A 57 8.64 28.87 -8.28
N SER A 58 8.74 27.55 -8.14
CA SER A 58 9.50 26.72 -9.07
C SER A 58 8.81 26.45 -10.39
N TYR A 59 7.49 26.43 -10.40
CA TYR A 59 6.69 26.06 -11.57
C TYR A 59 5.77 27.18 -12.08
N GLY A 60 5.68 28.32 -11.35
CA GLY A 60 4.72 29.39 -11.67
C GLY A 60 3.27 28.92 -11.62
N GLY A 61 3.06 27.78 -10.94
CA GLY A 61 1.84 27.01 -11.02
C GLY A 61 0.95 27.15 -9.79
N GLN A 62 -0.12 26.37 -9.78
CA GLN A 62 -1.09 26.33 -8.71
C GLN A 62 -0.78 25.16 -7.79
N ALA A 63 -0.28 25.45 -6.61
CA ALA A 63 -0.20 24.51 -5.51
C ALA A 63 -1.15 24.95 -4.39
N THR A 64 -1.90 23.98 -3.84
CA THR A 64 -2.86 24.24 -2.76
C THR A 64 -2.70 23.18 -1.68
N LYS A 65 -2.89 23.57 -0.43
CA LYS A 65 -2.90 22.65 0.72
C LYS A 65 -4.33 22.30 1.13
N SER A 66 -4.51 21.14 1.73
CA SER A 66 -5.77 20.76 2.38
C SER A 66 -6.01 21.59 3.65
N LYS A 67 -7.20 21.51 4.25
CA LYS A 67 -7.52 22.19 5.51
C LYS A 67 -6.62 21.77 6.68
N SER A 68 -6.15 20.52 6.66
CA SER A 68 -5.21 19.96 7.65
C SER A 68 -3.74 20.21 7.32
N GLY A 69 -3.44 20.95 6.23
CA GLY A 69 -2.09 21.16 5.72
C GLY A 69 -1.72 20.20 4.59
N PHE A 70 -1.82 18.94 4.80
CA PHE A 70 -1.56 17.90 3.79
C PHE A 70 -2.83 17.10 3.46
N PRO A 71 -2.95 16.48 2.25
CA PRO A 71 -1.98 16.56 1.15
C PRO A 71 -1.94 17.95 0.50
N ILE A 72 -0.81 18.26 -0.16
CA ILE A 72 -0.69 19.38 -1.08
C ILE A 72 -1.01 18.89 -2.49
N THR A 73 -1.85 19.62 -3.20
CA THR A 73 -2.15 19.38 -4.61
C THR A 73 -1.41 20.39 -5.48
N ALA A 74 -0.72 19.93 -6.52
CA ALA A 74 -0.04 20.75 -7.51
C ALA A 74 -0.47 20.36 -8.93
N GLU A 75 -0.87 21.36 -9.75
CA GLU A 75 -1.18 21.14 -11.17
C GLU A 75 -0.01 21.63 -12.03
N ILE A 76 0.69 20.68 -12.68
CA ILE A 76 1.92 20.96 -13.42
C ILE A 76 1.88 20.19 -14.75
N GLY A 77 2.00 20.93 -15.86
CA GLY A 77 2.05 20.32 -17.19
C GLY A 77 0.81 19.51 -17.58
N GLY A 78 -0.36 19.88 -17.03
CA GLY A 78 -1.62 19.17 -17.26
C GLY A 78 -1.83 17.94 -16.39
N ASN A 79 -0.88 17.60 -15.52
CA ASN A 79 -1.01 16.54 -14.54
C ASN A 79 -1.29 17.11 -13.15
N LYS A 80 -2.11 16.42 -12.38
CA LYS A 80 -2.40 16.73 -10.99
C LYS A 80 -1.60 15.81 -10.09
N PHE A 81 -0.70 16.39 -9.30
CA PHE A 81 0.13 15.68 -8.32
C PHE A 81 -0.41 15.91 -6.92
N GLU A 82 -0.30 14.91 -6.09
CA GLU A 82 -0.53 15.04 -4.64
C GLU A 82 0.75 14.71 -3.89
N ILE A 83 1.05 15.50 -2.84
CA ILE A 83 2.24 15.35 -1.99
C ILE A 83 1.74 15.21 -0.55
N ASN A 84 2.09 14.09 0.10
CA ASN A 84 1.70 13.85 1.48
C ASN A 84 2.69 14.50 2.48
N ASN A 85 2.40 14.39 3.77
CA ASN A 85 3.23 14.93 4.86
C ASN A 85 4.64 14.32 4.95
N ASP A 86 4.85 13.12 4.39
CA ASP A 86 6.15 12.47 4.31
C ASP A 86 6.98 12.94 3.11
N GLY A 87 6.37 13.67 2.16
CA GLY A 87 6.96 14.12 0.92
C GLY A 87 6.82 13.12 -0.23
N ASN A 88 6.00 12.06 -0.07
CA ASN A 88 5.70 11.14 -1.16
C ASN A 88 4.76 11.78 -2.17
N ILE A 89 5.01 11.51 -3.44
CA ILE A 89 4.33 12.13 -4.57
C ILE A 89 3.56 11.07 -5.36
N ALA A 90 2.34 11.43 -5.78
CA ALA A 90 1.53 10.59 -6.64
C ALA A 90 0.81 11.45 -7.69
N VAL A 91 0.56 10.89 -8.87
CA VAL A 91 -0.22 11.53 -9.94
C VAL A 91 -1.65 11.02 -9.94
N ASN A 92 -2.61 11.90 -10.21
CA ASN A 92 -4.02 11.53 -10.28
C ASN A 92 -4.39 11.08 -11.71
N LYS A 93 -4.99 9.88 -11.84
CA LYS A 93 -5.45 9.31 -13.12
C LYS A 93 -6.80 8.60 -12.96
N LYS A 94 -7.50 8.37 -14.07
CA LYS A 94 -8.68 7.49 -14.07
C LYS A 94 -8.24 6.02 -13.96
N ILE A 95 -8.99 5.22 -13.21
CA ILE A 95 -8.65 3.81 -12.95
C ILE A 95 -8.42 3.01 -14.24
N LYS A 96 -9.22 3.26 -15.29
CA LYS A 96 -9.10 2.59 -16.61
C LYS A 96 -7.83 2.97 -17.39
N GLU A 97 -7.13 4.01 -16.97
CA GLU A 97 -5.89 4.48 -17.60
C GLU A 97 -4.64 3.89 -16.93
N ILE A 98 -4.81 3.14 -15.84
CA ILE A 98 -3.71 2.54 -15.08
C ILE A 98 -3.41 1.16 -15.65
N THR A 99 -2.30 1.08 -16.38
CA THR A 99 -1.93 -0.11 -17.16
C THR A 99 -0.80 -0.94 -16.55
N GLY A 100 -0.14 -0.39 -15.53
CA GLY A 100 1.05 -0.96 -14.91
C GLY A 100 2.37 -0.51 -15.54
N ASN A 101 2.32 0.48 -16.43
CA ASN A 101 3.51 1.12 -17.00
C ASN A 101 3.77 2.50 -16.37
N GLU A 102 3.06 2.83 -15.30
CA GLU A 102 3.24 4.07 -14.56
C GLU A 102 4.54 4.00 -13.75
N GLU A 103 5.39 5.00 -13.93
CA GLU A 103 6.69 5.10 -13.23
C GLU A 103 6.57 5.72 -11.83
N ILE A 104 5.38 6.27 -11.52
CA ILE A 104 5.08 6.88 -10.21
C ILE A 104 3.77 6.31 -9.65
N ASN A 105 3.61 6.40 -8.33
CA ASN A 105 2.36 6.05 -7.68
C ASN A 105 1.20 6.86 -8.26
N THR A 106 0.09 6.19 -8.50
CA THR A 106 -1.08 6.80 -9.14
C THR A 106 -2.25 6.81 -8.17
N ILE A 107 -2.86 7.98 -7.99
CA ILE A 107 -4.11 8.10 -7.25
C ILE A 107 -5.26 7.99 -8.23
N THR A 108 -6.24 7.18 -7.86
CA THR A 108 -7.46 6.99 -8.63
C THR A 108 -8.66 6.84 -7.69
N GLN A 109 -9.84 6.72 -8.28
CA GLN A 109 -11.08 6.45 -7.59
C GLN A 109 -11.87 5.39 -8.35
N ASP A 110 -12.61 4.55 -7.61
CA ASP A 110 -13.61 3.66 -8.18
C ASP A 110 -14.87 4.43 -8.64
N SER A 111 -15.87 3.72 -9.14
CA SER A 111 -17.13 4.31 -9.61
C SER A 111 -17.96 4.95 -8.50
N LEU A 112 -17.71 4.60 -7.25
CA LEU A 112 -18.37 5.11 -6.05
C LEU A 112 -17.64 6.31 -5.43
N GLY A 113 -16.46 6.66 -5.95
CA GLY A 113 -15.62 7.74 -5.49
C GLY A 113 -14.63 7.37 -4.38
N ASN A 114 -14.49 6.07 -4.07
CA ASN A 114 -13.51 5.60 -3.09
C ASN A 114 -12.09 5.73 -3.63
N ARG A 115 -11.21 6.30 -2.84
CA ARG A 115 -9.80 6.54 -3.18
C ARG A 115 -8.99 5.25 -3.17
N ILE A 116 -8.09 5.13 -4.14
CA ILE A 116 -7.12 4.05 -4.28
C ILE A 116 -5.77 4.68 -4.65
N VAL A 117 -4.69 4.19 -4.06
CA VAL A 117 -3.32 4.54 -4.46
C VAL A 117 -2.68 3.32 -5.11
N VAL A 118 -2.52 3.33 -6.41
CA VAL A 118 -1.89 2.23 -7.17
C VAL A 118 -0.39 2.48 -7.23
N PRO A 119 0.46 1.54 -6.76
CA PRO A 119 1.90 1.71 -6.79
C PRO A 119 2.46 1.77 -8.21
N ALA A 120 3.59 2.45 -8.38
CA ALA A 120 4.33 2.48 -9.64
C ALA A 120 4.60 1.06 -10.15
N GLY A 121 4.42 0.82 -11.44
CA GLY A 121 4.62 -0.50 -12.05
C GLY A 121 3.50 -1.51 -11.85
N PHE A 122 2.40 -1.13 -11.16
CA PHE A 122 1.23 -1.99 -10.97
C PHE A 122 0.06 -1.56 -11.83
N GLY A 123 -0.61 -2.55 -12.43
CA GLY A 123 -1.87 -2.37 -13.16
C GLY A 123 -3.06 -2.87 -12.36
N VAL A 124 -4.20 -2.20 -12.46
CA VAL A 124 -5.47 -2.69 -11.89
C VAL A 124 -5.95 -3.88 -12.72
N VAL A 125 -6.30 -4.99 -12.06
CA VAL A 125 -6.70 -6.24 -12.74
C VAL A 125 -8.05 -6.08 -13.41
N ASN A 126 -9.05 -5.59 -12.66
CA ASN A 126 -10.36 -5.28 -13.20
C ASN A 126 -10.74 -3.83 -12.83
N PRO A 127 -10.70 -2.91 -13.81
CA PRO A 127 -10.98 -1.50 -13.55
C PRO A 127 -12.47 -1.18 -13.33
N ASP A 128 -13.36 -2.15 -13.46
CA ASP A 128 -14.79 -2.00 -13.19
C ASP A 128 -15.17 -2.43 -11.76
N ASP A 129 -14.25 -3.06 -10.99
CA ASP A 129 -14.47 -3.37 -9.59
C ASP A 129 -14.46 -2.09 -8.74
N ASN A 130 -15.25 -2.10 -7.67
CA ASN A 130 -15.22 -1.07 -6.64
C ASN A 130 -14.36 -1.51 -5.46
N VAL A 131 -13.99 -0.58 -4.58
CA VAL A 131 -13.25 -0.88 -3.36
C VAL A 131 -13.98 -1.93 -2.52
N THR A 132 -15.31 -1.87 -2.47
CA THR A 132 -16.16 -2.85 -1.77
C THR A 132 -16.07 -4.28 -2.32
N ASP A 133 -15.66 -4.44 -3.57
CA ASP A 133 -15.46 -5.75 -4.21
C ASP A 133 -14.05 -6.30 -4.02
N GLY A 134 -13.14 -5.45 -3.53
CA GLY A 134 -11.72 -5.75 -3.37
C GLY A 134 -10.92 -5.47 -4.64
N ILE A 135 -10.46 -4.23 -4.80
CA ILE A 135 -9.57 -3.85 -5.92
C ILE A 135 -8.28 -4.65 -5.88
N ILE A 136 -7.99 -5.31 -6.99
CA ILE A 136 -6.78 -6.12 -7.16
C ILE A 136 -5.82 -5.37 -8.08
N VAL A 137 -4.57 -5.25 -7.64
CA VAL A 137 -3.47 -4.76 -8.47
C VAL A 137 -2.47 -5.88 -8.75
N LYS A 138 -1.89 -5.85 -9.94
CA LYS A 138 -0.90 -6.83 -10.39
C LYS A 138 0.39 -6.14 -10.76
N ASP A 139 1.49 -6.64 -10.23
CA ASP A 139 2.83 -6.21 -10.61
C ASP A 139 3.12 -6.53 -12.08
N LYS A 140 3.51 -5.52 -12.85
CA LYS A 140 3.75 -5.62 -14.30
C LYS A 140 5.20 -5.40 -14.68
N THR A 141 5.97 -4.67 -13.88
CA THR A 141 7.28 -4.15 -14.31
C THR A 141 8.46 -4.57 -13.45
N HIS A 142 8.24 -4.96 -12.20
CA HIS A 142 9.34 -5.34 -11.31
C HIS A 142 9.80 -6.76 -11.61
N THR A 143 10.99 -6.91 -12.18
CA THR A 143 11.52 -8.16 -12.76
C THR A 143 11.39 -9.36 -11.83
N ASN A 144 11.65 -9.17 -10.54
CA ASN A 144 11.69 -10.26 -9.56
C ASN A 144 10.30 -10.65 -9.04
N THR A 145 9.35 -9.72 -9.03
CA THR A 145 8.03 -9.87 -8.41
C THR A 145 6.89 -9.80 -9.40
N ALA A 146 7.20 -9.61 -10.69
CA ALA A 146 6.21 -9.52 -11.77
C ALA A 146 5.23 -10.68 -11.74
N GLY A 147 3.94 -10.36 -11.81
CA GLY A 147 2.85 -11.31 -11.69
C GLY A 147 2.23 -11.41 -10.29
N SER A 148 2.90 -10.88 -9.26
CA SER A 148 2.35 -10.80 -7.91
C SER A 148 1.08 -9.94 -7.86
N GLU A 149 0.08 -10.40 -7.12
CA GLU A 149 -1.21 -9.74 -6.98
C GLU A 149 -1.47 -9.35 -5.52
N PHE A 150 -2.04 -8.16 -5.36
CA PHE A 150 -2.34 -7.59 -4.04
C PHE A 150 -3.74 -7.01 -4.03
N VAL A 151 -4.39 -7.06 -2.87
CA VAL A 151 -5.73 -6.51 -2.65
C VAL A 151 -5.61 -5.22 -1.87
N TRP A 152 -6.29 -4.17 -2.34
CA TRP A 152 -6.41 -2.91 -1.63
C TRP A 152 -7.33 -3.04 -0.42
N ILE A 153 -6.82 -2.71 0.75
CA ILE A 153 -7.58 -2.61 1.99
C ILE A 153 -7.71 -1.13 2.34
N PRO A 154 -8.90 -0.56 2.26
CA PRO A 154 -9.10 0.87 2.54
C PRO A 154 -8.98 1.16 4.04
N VAL A 155 -8.54 2.38 4.36
CA VAL A 155 -8.56 2.96 5.71
C VAL A 155 -9.28 4.30 5.65
N GLY A 156 -10.30 4.46 6.48
CA GLY A 156 -11.20 5.61 6.48
C GLY A 156 -12.57 5.31 5.91
N ALA A 157 -13.23 6.34 5.41
CA ALA A 157 -14.61 6.26 4.91
C ALA A 157 -14.68 5.54 3.56
N VAL A 158 -15.52 4.52 3.45
CA VAL A 158 -15.80 3.76 2.23
C VAL A 158 -17.29 3.91 1.88
N THR A 159 -17.56 4.41 0.68
CA THR A 159 -18.91 4.57 0.13
C THR A 159 -19.35 3.27 -0.52
N LYS A 160 -20.55 2.79 -0.17
CA LYS A 160 -21.18 1.62 -0.77
C LYS A 160 -22.06 1.99 -1.97
N GLU A 161 -22.56 0.98 -2.68
CA GLU A 161 -23.49 1.14 -3.80
C GLU A 161 -24.78 1.87 -3.40
N ASP A 162 -25.29 1.63 -2.20
CA ASP A 162 -26.49 2.29 -1.64
C ASP A 162 -26.21 3.75 -1.19
N LYS A 163 -25.00 4.26 -1.45
CA LYS A 163 -24.50 5.59 -1.05
C LYS A 163 -24.33 5.79 0.46
N THR A 164 -24.50 4.77 1.26
CA THR A 164 -24.09 4.81 2.67
C THR A 164 -22.57 4.70 2.80
N THR A 165 -22.05 5.16 3.92
CA THR A 165 -20.62 5.14 4.20
C THR A 165 -20.32 4.31 5.42
N VAL A 166 -19.31 3.47 5.33
CA VAL A 166 -18.72 2.72 6.45
C VAL A 166 -17.31 3.23 6.70
N ASN A 167 -16.93 3.39 7.96
CA ASN A 167 -15.56 3.77 8.32
C ASN A 167 -14.75 2.51 8.67
N ILE A 168 -13.66 2.28 7.95
CA ILE A 168 -12.70 1.20 8.20
C ILE A 168 -11.51 1.80 8.94
N GLU A 169 -11.37 1.47 10.21
CA GLU A 169 -10.31 2.01 11.07
C GLU A 169 -9.20 0.97 11.28
N LEU A 170 -7.96 1.43 11.35
CA LEU A 170 -6.84 0.58 11.71
C LEU A 170 -6.85 0.28 13.21
N LYS A 171 -7.27 -0.93 13.57
CA LYS A 171 -7.37 -1.39 14.97
C LYS A 171 -6.92 -2.84 15.11
N ARG A 172 -6.59 -3.23 16.30
CA ARG A 172 -6.54 -4.62 16.73
C ARG A 172 -7.95 -5.05 17.08
N TYR A 173 -8.62 -5.69 16.15
CA TYR A 173 -9.99 -6.17 16.35
C TYR A 173 -10.02 -7.51 17.05
N VAL A 174 -10.96 -7.65 17.96
CA VAL A 174 -11.36 -8.93 18.53
C VAL A 174 -12.79 -9.19 18.09
N PHE A 175 -13.03 -10.35 17.54
CA PHE A 175 -14.34 -10.73 17.03
C PHE A 175 -14.99 -11.77 17.94
N ASN A 176 -16.30 -11.64 18.16
CA ASN A 176 -17.13 -12.63 18.82
C ASN A 176 -17.31 -13.85 17.87
N GLU A 177 -17.83 -14.95 18.41
CA GLU A 177 -18.08 -16.17 17.61
C GLU A 177 -19.09 -15.97 16.48
N ASP A 178 -19.96 -14.99 16.58
CA ASP A 178 -20.92 -14.60 15.53
C ASP A 178 -20.31 -13.65 14.47
N GLY A 179 -19.04 -13.29 14.63
CA GLY A 179 -18.32 -12.38 13.73
C GLY A 179 -18.51 -10.90 14.05
N THR A 180 -19.30 -10.53 15.06
CA THR A 180 -19.42 -9.13 15.49
C THR A 180 -18.16 -8.66 16.22
N ILE A 181 -17.91 -7.34 16.19
CA ILE A 181 -16.76 -6.77 16.91
C ILE A 181 -16.99 -6.82 18.41
N ASN A 182 -15.99 -7.29 19.15
CA ASN A 182 -15.97 -7.21 20.60
C ASN A 182 -15.30 -5.90 21.00
N GLU A 183 -16.07 -4.86 21.21
CA GLU A 183 -15.58 -3.52 21.53
C GLU A 183 -14.73 -3.46 22.80
N LYS A 184 -15.01 -4.33 23.78
CA LYS A 184 -14.29 -4.36 25.06
C LYS A 184 -12.79 -4.71 24.87
N PHE A 185 -12.48 -5.58 23.92
CA PHE A 185 -11.13 -6.07 23.67
C PHE A 185 -10.47 -5.51 22.41
N THR A 186 -11.24 -4.79 21.57
CA THR A 186 -10.69 -4.10 20.41
C THR A 186 -9.85 -2.90 20.84
N LYS A 187 -8.64 -2.75 20.26
CA LYS A 187 -7.66 -1.72 20.63
C LYS A 187 -7.33 -0.82 19.44
N THR A 188 -7.38 0.47 19.68
CA THR A 188 -6.98 1.50 18.69
C THR A 188 -5.49 1.76 18.75
N GLU A 189 -4.96 1.95 19.94
CA GLU A 189 -3.55 2.23 20.16
C GLU A 189 -2.74 0.94 20.34
N PRO A 190 -1.48 0.91 19.89
CA PRO A 190 -0.57 -0.17 20.21
C PRO A 190 -0.48 -0.26 21.73
N GLU A 191 -0.77 -1.43 22.28
CA GLU A 191 -0.51 -1.64 23.70
C GLU A 191 0.98 -1.43 23.95
N GLU A 192 1.32 -0.66 24.99
CA GLU A 192 2.67 -0.73 25.54
C GLU A 192 2.96 -2.19 25.85
N GLN A 193 4.03 -2.68 25.30
CA GLN A 193 4.38 -4.08 25.40
C GLN A 193 4.63 -4.42 26.87
N VAL A 194 3.76 -5.18 27.45
CA VAL A 194 4.05 -5.82 28.72
C VAL A 194 5.24 -6.75 28.48
N LYS A 195 6.41 -6.34 28.94
CA LYS A 195 7.61 -7.17 28.98
C LYS A 195 7.33 -8.37 29.87
N GLN A 196 6.87 -9.46 29.31
CA GLN A 196 6.89 -10.74 30.03
C GLN A 196 8.32 -11.26 30.03
N THR A 197 8.84 -11.44 31.22
CA THR A 197 10.18 -11.99 31.43
C THR A 197 10.25 -13.40 30.79
N GLY A 198 11.14 -13.59 29.83
CA GLY A 198 11.41 -14.89 29.21
C GLY A 198 10.82 -15.13 27.83
N TYR A 199 10.04 -14.20 27.25
CA TYR A 199 9.52 -14.33 25.90
C TYR A 199 10.06 -13.21 25.01
N SER A 200 10.56 -13.63 23.83
CA SER A 200 10.89 -12.68 22.77
C SER A 200 9.63 -12.38 22.00
N TYR A 201 9.14 -11.16 22.07
CA TYR A 201 7.97 -10.75 21.32
C TYR A 201 8.37 -10.35 19.90
N CYS A 202 7.70 -10.93 18.94
CA CYS A 202 7.74 -10.48 17.56
C CYS A 202 6.91 -9.22 17.40
N TYR A 203 7.42 -8.13 17.88
CA TYR A 203 6.86 -6.84 17.51
C TYR A 203 7.55 -6.30 16.29
N THR A 204 6.97 -5.27 15.80
CA THR A 204 7.48 -4.39 14.77
C THR A 204 8.89 -3.86 15.03
N GLU A 205 9.35 -3.83 16.28
CA GLU A 205 10.72 -3.47 16.64
C GLU A 205 11.66 -4.65 16.81
N GLY A 206 11.14 -5.85 16.62
CA GLY A 206 11.95 -7.03 16.50
C GLY A 206 12.14 -7.92 17.70
N LEU A 207 12.71 -9.08 17.41
CA LEU A 207 13.18 -10.02 18.43
C LEU A 207 14.34 -9.37 19.19
N LYS A 208 14.12 -8.99 20.43
CA LYS A 208 15.22 -8.57 21.30
C LYS A 208 16.12 -9.78 21.55
N ASN A 209 17.40 -9.59 21.42
CA ASN A 209 18.53 -10.35 21.95
C ASN A 209 19.32 -11.27 21.05
N SER A 210 18.98 -11.52 19.80
CA SER A 210 19.88 -12.31 18.95
C SER A 210 19.78 -12.03 17.44
N VAL A 211 19.00 -11.06 17.06
CA VAL A 211 18.72 -10.81 15.65
C VAL A 211 18.99 -9.34 15.34
N THR A 212 19.70 -9.09 14.27
CA THR A 212 19.98 -7.74 13.80
C THR A 212 18.67 -7.00 13.50
N ILE A 213 18.62 -5.70 13.78
CA ILE A 213 17.45 -4.81 13.56
C ILE A 213 16.86 -4.93 12.15
N ASN A 214 17.66 -5.31 11.17
CA ASN A 214 17.24 -5.46 9.77
C ASN A 214 16.33 -6.67 9.48
N THR A 215 16.13 -7.55 10.43
CA THR A 215 15.35 -8.80 10.27
C THR A 215 13.96 -8.73 10.88
N HIS A 216 13.49 -7.54 11.22
CA HIS A 216 12.22 -7.35 11.92
C HIS A 216 11.21 -6.59 11.08
N ALA A 217 9.91 -6.85 11.32
CA ALA A 217 8.83 -6.03 10.80
C ALA A 217 9.00 -4.56 11.24
N LYS A 218 8.61 -3.61 10.39
CA LYS A 218 8.71 -2.18 10.69
C LYS A 218 7.80 -1.79 11.85
N ASN A 219 8.08 -0.63 12.42
CA ASN A 219 7.31 -0.08 13.52
C ASN A 219 5.82 0.06 13.14
N ILE A 220 4.92 -0.45 13.98
CA ILE A 220 3.46 -0.35 13.79
C ILE A 220 3.01 1.11 13.67
N ALA A 221 3.60 2.03 14.41
CA ALA A 221 3.26 3.44 14.34
C ALA A 221 3.56 4.02 12.95
N ASP A 222 4.69 3.65 12.35
CA ASP A 222 5.05 4.03 10.98
C ASP A 222 4.07 3.46 9.95
N PHE A 223 3.73 2.17 10.06
CA PHE A 223 2.72 1.54 9.22
C PHE A 223 1.36 2.25 9.33
N ARG A 224 0.88 2.52 10.55
CA ARG A 224 -0.39 3.20 10.77
C ARG A 224 -0.40 4.58 10.11
N THR A 225 0.62 5.38 10.36
CA THR A 225 0.75 6.73 9.78
C THR A 225 0.72 6.67 8.25
N LYS A 226 1.44 5.74 7.63
CA LYS A 226 1.47 5.57 6.17
C LYS A 226 0.14 5.08 5.61
N ALA A 227 -0.48 4.11 6.24
CA ALA A 227 -1.77 3.57 5.79
C ALA A 227 -2.89 4.60 5.94
N GLU A 228 -2.91 5.38 7.00
CA GLU A 228 -3.87 6.48 7.20
C GLU A 228 -3.66 7.61 6.18
N SER A 229 -2.41 8.02 5.93
CA SER A 229 -2.10 9.06 4.95
C SER A 229 -2.40 8.65 3.51
N SER A 230 -2.23 7.38 3.18
CA SER A 230 -2.54 6.81 1.87
C SER A 230 -4.02 6.42 1.71
N HIS A 231 -4.80 6.46 2.80
CA HIS A 231 -6.18 5.96 2.88
C HIS A 231 -6.30 4.46 2.63
N GLY A 232 -5.27 3.70 2.90
CA GLY A 232 -5.27 2.26 2.75
C GLY A 232 -3.87 1.66 2.59
N TYR A 233 -3.83 0.37 2.42
CA TYR A 233 -2.62 -0.43 2.21
C TYR A 233 -2.96 -1.66 1.37
N TYR A 234 -1.95 -2.40 0.98
CA TYR A 234 -2.10 -3.64 0.23
C TYR A 234 -1.76 -4.86 1.06
N ILE A 235 -2.50 -5.95 0.83
CA ILE A 235 -2.18 -7.29 1.34
C ILE A 235 -2.03 -8.25 0.15
N GLY A 236 -1.12 -9.21 0.23
CA GLY A 236 -0.99 -10.25 -0.78
C GLY A 236 -2.33 -10.96 -1.02
N ARG A 237 -2.76 -11.07 -2.28
CA ARG A 237 -3.95 -11.84 -2.65
C ARG A 237 -3.78 -13.32 -2.38
N TYR A 238 -2.56 -13.80 -2.54
CA TYR A 238 -2.13 -15.16 -2.30
C TYR A 238 -1.05 -15.17 -1.23
N GLU A 239 -0.91 -16.29 -0.54
CA GLU A 239 0.18 -16.47 0.39
C GLU A 239 1.54 -16.35 -0.31
N ALA A 240 2.52 -15.86 0.43
CA ALA A 240 3.87 -15.67 -0.08
C ALA A 240 4.53 -17.00 -0.43
N ARG A 241 5.21 -17.04 -1.56
CA ARG A 241 5.92 -18.21 -2.07
C ARG A 241 7.26 -17.82 -2.69
N ASP A 242 8.09 -18.81 -2.89
CA ASP A 242 9.27 -18.69 -3.71
C ASP A 242 8.90 -18.80 -5.20
N LYS A 243 9.34 -17.84 -5.99
CA LYS A 243 9.07 -17.77 -7.43
C LYS A 243 9.47 -19.03 -8.19
N ASP A 244 10.57 -19.64 -7.81
CA ASP A 244 11.22 -20.72 -8.55
C ASP A 244 10.90 -22.12 -7.99
N THR A 245 10.16 -22.21 -6.88
CA THR A 245 9.86 -23.50 -6.26
C THR A 245 8.67 -24.17 -6.92
N THR A 246 8.88 -25.39 -7.40
CA THR A 246 7.87 -26.25 -8.06
C THR A 246 7.38 -27.40 -7.20
N SER A 247 7.85 -27.51 -5.94
CA SER A 247 7.48 -28.58 -5.00
C SER A 247 7.43 -28.04 -3.56
N ASP A 248 6.73 -28.76 -2.68
CA ASP A 248 6.74 -28.48 -1.25
C ASP A 248 8.17 -28.46 -0.70
N ARG A 249 8.48 -27.42 0.06
CA ARG A 249 9.75 -27.34 0.76
C ARG A 249 9.69 -28.14 2.04
N THR A 250 10.60 -29.08 2.18
CA THR A 250 10.81 -29.83 3.41
C THR A 250 11.93 -29.27 4.28
N GLU A 251 12.68 -28.29 3.76
CA GLU A 251 13.81 -27.65 4.43
C GLU A 251 13.60 -26.16 4.56
N SER A 252 14.24 -25.56 5.57
CA SER A 252 14.25 -24.10 5.76
C SER A 252 14.73 -23.41 4.48
N SER A 253 13.98 -22.41 4.01
CA SER A 253 14.39 -21.64 2.84
C SER A 253 15.69 -20.92 3.14
N SER A 254 16.72 -21.16 2.36
CA SER A 254 17.89 -20.28 2.32
C SER A 254 17.52 -18.97 1.65
N ASP A 255 18.06 -17.91 2.14
CA ASP A 255 17.66 -16.50 2.01
C ASP A 255 17.80 -15.85 0.64
N THR A 256 17.97 -16.60 -0.43
CA THR A 256 18.28 -16.06 -1.77
C THR A 256 17.09 -16.04 -2.71
N ASN A 257 15.92 -16.48 -2.25
CA ASN A 257 14.80 -16.70 -3.14
C ASN A 257 13.83 -15.52 -3.18
N GLN A 258 13.43 -15.17 -4.38
CA GLN A 258 12.51 -14.08 -4.65
C GLN A 258 11.10 -14.42 -4.18
N VAL A 259 10.56 -13.60 -3.29
CA VAL A 259 9.18 -13.72 -2.82
C VAL A 259 8.21 -13.21 -3.86
N VAL A 260 7.16 -13.95 -4.12
CA VAL A 260 6.03 -13.55 -4.95
C VAL A 260 4.71 -13.92 -4.29
N CYS A 261 3.64 -13.18 -4.62
CA CYS A 261 2.27 -13.45 -4.19
C CYS A 261 1.43 -13.80 -5.42
N MET A 262 1.50 -15.06 -5.87
CA MET A 262 0.90 -15.52 -7.13
C MET A 262 0.09 -16.79 -6.92
N GLU A 263 -0.88 -17.01 -7.82
CA GLU A 263 -1.74 -18.20 -7.84
C GLU A 263 -0.98 -19.49 -8.16
N ASN A 264 -1.52 -20.62 -7.73
CA ASN A 264 -1.13 -21.98 -8.12
C ASN A 264 0.31 -22.39 -7.85
N ASN A 265 0.79 -22.11 -6.64
CA ASN A 265 2.12 -22.55 -6.22
C ASN A 265 2.22 -22.89 -4.73
N TYR A 266 3.29 -23.58 -4.39
CA TYR A 266 3.61 -23.98 -3.03
C TYR A 266 4.00 -22.75 -2.19
N VAL A 267 3.31 -22.55 -1.07
CA VAL A 267 3.61 -21.49 -0.13
C VAL A 267 4.90 -21.76 0.64
N TYR A 268 5.50 -20.72 1.19
CA TYR A 268 6.62 -20.87 2.09
C TYR A 268 6.22 -21.72 3.30
N ASN A 269 6.99 -22.75 3.59
CA ASN A 269 6.94 -23.52 4.82
C ASN A 269 8.32 -23.55 5.46
N GLN A 270 8.41 -23.99 6.71
CA GLN A 270 9.67 -24.11 7.46
C GLN A 270 10.54 -22.83 7.43
N ILE A 271 9.90 -21.68 7.44
CA ILE A 271 10.53 -20.36 7.48
C ILE A 271 10.39 -19.75 8.88
N THR A 272 11.46 -19.17 9.39
CA THR A 272 11.40 -18.44 10.64
C THR A 272 10.80 -17.05 10.45
N GLN A 273 10.23 -16.47 11.49
CA GLN A 273 9.66 -15.13 11.43
C GLN A 273 10.69 -14.07 11.01
N PRO A 274 11.95 -14.06 11.48
CA PRO A 274 12.97 -13.13 10.99
C PRO A 274 13.27 -13.27 9.50
N GLN A 275 13.32 -14.51 8.98
CA GLN A 275 13.51 -14.76 7.54
C GLN A 275 12.31 -14.22 6.75
N ALA A 276 11.08 -14.51 7.19
CA ALA A 276 9.88 -13.99 6.55
C ALA A 276 9.86 -12.45 6.52
N ALA A 277 10.26 -11.79 7.61
CA ALA A 277 10.34 -10.34 7.68
C ALA A 277 11.40 -9.77 6.71
N THR A 278 12.57 -10.38 6.63
CA THR A 278 13.64 -9.99 5.71
C THR A 278 13.17 -10.12 4.26
N LEU A 279 12.67 -11.29 3.87
CA LEU A 279 12.21 -11.55 2.51
C LEU A 279 11.05 -10.62 2.10
N SER A 280 10.10 -10.37 3.02
CA SER A 280 8.99 -9.46 2.75
C SER A 280 9.46 -8.02 2.50
N ARG A 281 10.48 -7.54 3.21
CA ARG A 281 11.07 -6.21 3.00
C ARG A 281 11.86 -6.10 1.71
N GLU A 282 12.55 -7.15 1.36
CA GLU A 282 13.38 -7.20 0.16
C GLU A 282 12.55 -7.36 -1.12
N MET A 283 11.27 -7.75 -0.99
CA MET A 283 10.37 -7.89 -2.12
C MET A 283 10.29 -6.62 -2.96
N TYR A 284 10.20 -5.47 -2.32
CA TYR A 284 10.18 -4.15 -2.99
C TYR A 284 11.14 -3.18 -2.31
N THR A 285 12.37 -3.14 -2.76
CA THR A 285 13.40 -2.20 -2.30
C THR A 285 13.69 -1.15 -3.35
N GLY A 286 13.96 0.09 -2.90
CA GLY A 286 14.31 1.20 -3.81
C GLY A 286 13.14 1.70 -4.67
N THR A 287 11.92 1.36 -4.32
CA THR A 287 10.68 1.80 -4.99
C THR A 287 10.04 2.98 -4.25
N ALA A 288 9.01 3.59 -4.86
CA ALA A 288 8.22 4.66 -4.24
C ALA A 288 7.22 4.15 -3.20
N PHE A 289 7.25 2.87 -2.89
CA PHE A 289 6.43 2.19 -1.90
C PHE A 289 7.29 1.14 -1.17
N GLU A 290 6.78 0.62 -0.08
CA GLU A 290 7.50 -0.31 0.78
C GLU A 290 6.68 -1.58 0.98
N SER A 291 7.39 -2.70 1.11
CA SER A 291 6.82 -3.98 1.52
C SER A 291 7.34 -4.40 2.90
N ASP A 292 6.54 -5.15 3.64
CA ASP A 292 6.93 -5.70 4.93
C ASP A 292 6.11 -6.96 5.24
N LEU A 293 6.51 -7.68 6.28
CA LEU A 293 5.70 -8.76 6.83
C LEU A 293 4.41 -8.17 7.40
N ILE A 294 3.29 -8.85 7.13
CA ILE A 294 1.99 -8.41 7.66
C ILE A 294 2.01 -8.32 9.18
N ASN A 295 1.55 -7.20 9.70
CA ASN A 295 1.37 -6.99 11.13
C ASN A 295 -0.09 -7.25 11.55
N SER A 296 -0.30 -7.32 12.84
CA SER A 296 -1.61 -7.65 13.40
C SER A 296 -2.70 -6.62 13.14
N TYR A 297 -2.36 -5.32 13.03
CA TYR A 297 -3.32 -4.27 12.67
C TYR A 297 -3.79 -4.44 11.23
N ALA A 298 -2.86 -4.70 10.32
CA ALA A 298 -3.17 -4.96 8.92
C ALA A 298 -4.05 -6.21 8.76
N TRP A 299 -3.72 -7.29 9.48
CA TRP A 299 -4.48 -8.52 9.43
C TRP A 299 -5.91 -8.35 9.96
N ASP A 300 -6.05 -7.77 11.15
CA ASP A 300 -7.35 -7.61 11.81
C ASP A 300 -8.24 -6.64 11.02
N THR A 301 -7.67 -5.57 10.46
CA THR A 301 -8.41 -4.62 9.60
C THR A 301 -8.83 -5.25 8.28
N ALA A 302 -7.99 -6.09 7.66
CA ALA A 302 -8.37 -6.85 6.47
C ALA A 302 -9.50 -7.85 6.79
N THR A 303 -9.47 -8.47 7.95
CA THR A 303 -10.55 -9.34 8.43
C THR A 303 -11.86 -8.55 8.59
N LEU A 304 -11.81 -7.36 9.19
CA LEU A 304 -12.98 -6.48 9.28
C LEU A 304 -13.51 -6.11 7.90
N PHE A 305 -12.62 -5.75 6.96
CA PHE A 305 -13.00 -5.42 5.59
C PHE A 305 -13.77 -6.57 4.94
N LEU A 306 -13.28 -7.79 5.03
CA LEU A 306 -13.95 -8.98 4.50
C LEU A 306 -15.31 -9.20 5.17
N GLN A 307 -15.41 -9.07 6.49
CA GLN A 307 -16.69 -9.21 7.19
C GLN A 307 -17.70 -8.13 6.81
N THR A 308 -17.23 -6.95 6.49
CA THR A 308 -18.10 -5.81 6.16
C THR A 308 -18.64 -5.89 4.73
N PHE A 309 -17.82 -6.34 3.77
CA PHE A 309 -18.14 -6.23 2.35
C PHE A 309 -18.32 -7.57 1.62
N ASP A 310 -17.72 -8.66 2.10
CA ASP A 310 -17.88 -9.95 1.43
C ASP A 310 -19.31 -10.49 1.63
N ASN A 311 -20.05 -10.59 0.55
CA ASN A 311 -21.42 -11.09 0.57
C ASN A 311 -21.55 -12.51 1.13
N ARG A 312 -20.52 -13.35 1.04
CA ARG A 312 -20.53 -14.71 1.60
C ARG A 312 -20.45 -14.66 3.12
N VAL A 313 -19.68 -13.74 3.67
CA VAL A 313 -19.58 -13.51 5.11
C VAL A 313 -20.89 -12.93 5.64
N ASN A 314 -21.39 -11.88 5.00
CA ASN A 314 -22.63 -11.21 5.40
C ASN A 314 -23.88 -12.11 5.34
N LYS A 315 -23.89 -13.11 4.46
CA LYS A 315 -24.96 -14.11 4.37
C LYS A 315 -24.75 -15.30 5.30
N GLY A 316 -23.70 -15.28 6.13
CA GLY A 316 -23.39 -16.37 7.06
C GLY A 316 -22.89 -17.66 6.39
N THR A 317 -22.53 -17.61 5.09
CA THR A 317 -22.00 -18.77 4.36
C THR A 317 -20.48 -18.96 4.58
N LEU A 318 -19.79 -17.91 4.98
CA LEU A 318 -18.40 -17.94 5.39
C LEU A 318 -18.24 -17.13 6.68
N LYS A 319 -17.54 -17.67 7.66
CA LYS A 319 -17.17 -16.94 8.87
C LYS A 319 -15.68 -16.64 8.82
N VAL A 320 -15.34 -15.35 8.92
CA VAL A 320 -13.97 -14.88 9.03
C VAL A 320 -13.80 -14.25 10.39
N TYR A 321 -12.94 -14.80 11.21
CA TYR A 321 -12.56 -14.24 12.51
C TYR A 321 -11.10 -14.53 12.82
N SER A 322 -10.42 -13.57 13.42
CA SER A 322 -9.12 -13.82 14.00
C SER A 322 -9.31 -14.43 15.39
N ARG A 323 -8.84 -15.65 15.59
CA ARG A 323 -8.84 -16.27 16.90
C ARG A 323 -7.62 -15.79 17.66
N GLN A 324 -7.80 -14.88 18.62
CA GLN A 324 -6.77 -14.71 19.64
C GLN A 324 -6.77 -15.98 20.51
N THR A 325 -5.78 -16.83 20.28
CA THR A 325 -5.41 -17.76 21.33
C THR A 325 -4.74 -16.94 22.42
N SER A 326 -5.42 -16.79 23.55
CA SER A 326 -4.76 -16.36 24.78
C SER A 326 -3.62 -17.31 25.06
N LEU A 327 -2.40 -16.82 24.95
CA LEU A 327 -1.24 -17.42 25.56
C LEU A 327 -1.07 -16.83 26.96
#